data_abe7d4cec70876103279c155c067fc39
#
_entry.id   abe7d4cec70876103279c155c067fc39
#
_cell.length_a   1.000
_cell.length_b   1.000
_cell.length_c   1.000
_cell.angle_alpha   90.00
_cell.angle_beta   90.00
_cell.angle_gamma   90.00
#
_symmetry.space_group_name_H-M   'P 1'
#
loop_
_entity.id
_entity.type
_entity.pdbx_description
1 polymer ?
#
loop_
_entity_poly.entity_id
_entity_poly.type
_entity_poly.pdbx_seq_one_letter_code
_entity_poly.pdbx_strand_id
1 'polypeptide(L)'
;MPRLFVSVDLPDRLSAEFADVQAPLRDGPSLRVTDPEQAHCTLKFLGDVDESRLDDVVEALGRAVEAAAVGPFDCEVGGLGVFPSADYISVVWVGVREGSAELTRLAEAIERETVELGFEEADHEFTPHLTLARMDDARGKQRVQEYLDEDPTVGRFEVREVRLTESTLTREGPHYETRARVSL
;
A
#
# COMPACT_ATOMS: atom_id res chain seq x y z
N MET A 1 -14.55 10.99 -12.82
CA MET A 1 -13.23 11.31 -12.23
C MET A 1 -12.57 10.01 -11.80
N PRO A 2 -11.34 9.72 -12.24
CA PRO A 2 -10.61 8.56 -11.73
C PRO A 2 -10.30 8.70 -10.24
N ARG A 3 -10.35 7.57 -9.55
CA ARG A 3 -9.95 7.50 -8.14
C ARG A 3 -8.50 7.03 -8.08
N LEU A 4 -7.64 7.88 -7.54
CA LEU A 4 -6.21 7.72 -7.63
C LEU A 4 -5.52 7.56 -6.27
N PHE A 5 -4.41 6.85 -6.28
CA PHE A 5 -3.47 6.77 -5.17
C PHE A 5 -2.04 6.60 -5.69
N VAL A 6 -1.08 6.93 -4.86
CA VAL A 6 0.34 6.75 -5.15
C VAL A 6 0.83 5.49 -4.44
N SER A 7 1.52 4.64 -5.16
CA SER A 7 1.92 3.33 -4.65
C SER A 7 3.33 2.91 -5.06
N VAL A 8 3.87 1.96 -4.29
CA VAL A 8 4.99 1.10 -4.67
C VAL A 8 4.43 -0.30 -4.79
N ASP A 9 4.54 -0.90 -5.97
CA ASP A 9 3.95 -2.20 -6.24
C ASP A 9 4.92 -3.33 -5.89
N LEU A 10 4.36 -4.43 -5.34
CA LEU A 10 5.11 -5.66 -5.16
C LEU A 10 5.35 -6.30 -6.53
N PRO A 11 6.57 -6.73 -6.85
CA PRO A 11 6.80 -7.37 -8.15
C PRO A 11 6.07 -8.71 -8.26
N ASP A 12 5.63 -9.04 -9.46
CA ASP A 12 4.86 -10.26 -9.74
C ASP A 12 5.57 -11.54 -9.29
N ARG A 13 6.90 -11.55 -9.33
CA ARG A 13 7.68 -12.70 -8.86
C ARG A 13 7.51 -13.02 -7.38
N LEU A 14 6.96 -12.10 -6.59
CA LEU A 14 6.68 -12.30 -5.16
C LEU A 14 5.19 -12.52 -4.87
N SER A 15 4.34 -12.60 -5.89
CA SER A 15 2.90 -12.80 -5.70
C SER A 15 2.56 -14.12 -5.01
N ALA A 16 3.29 -15.19 -5.32
CA ALA A 16 3.08 -16.50 -4.70
C ALA A 16 3.44 -16.47 -3.21
N GLU A 17 4.56 -15.85 -2.86
CA GLU A 17 5.01 -15.69 -1.48
C GLU A 17 4.04 -14.81 -0.68
N PHE A 18 3.50 -13.77 -1.31
CA PHE A 18 2.46 -12.93 -0.71
C PHE A 18 1.19 -13.76 -0.44
N ALA A 19 0.76 -14.57 -1.40
CA ALA A 19 -0.39 -15.47 -1.24
C ALA A 19 -0.17 -16.47 -0.10
N ASP A 20 1.04 -16.98 0.08
CA ASP A 20 1.39 -17.88 1.18
C ASP A 20 1.21 -17.19 2.54
N VAL A 21 1.57 -15.92 2.65
CA VAL A 21 1.37 -15.13 3.87
C VAL A 21 -0.13 -14.88 4.11
N GLN A 22 -0.94 -14.77 3.07
CA GLN A 22 -2.39 -14.64 3.19
C GLN A 22 -3.09 -15.94 3.58
N ALA A 23 -2.47 -17.10 3.33
CA ALA A 23 -3.11 -18.41 3.46
C ALA A 23 -3.81 -18.65 4.81
N PRO A 24 -3.22 -18.30 5.98
CA PRO A 24 -3.91 -18.47 7.26
C PRO A 24 -5.18 -17.63 7.43
N LEU A 25 -5.33 -16.58 6.63
CA LEU A 25 -6.49 -15.69 6.67
C LEU A 25 -7.56 -16.08 5.65
N ARG A 26 -7.20 -16.90 4.67
CA ARG A 26 -8.10 -17.32 3.60
C ARG A 26 -9.22 -18.18 4.19
N ASP A 27 -10.43 -17.95 3.72
CA ASP A 27 -11.65 -18.66 4.18
C ASP A 27 -11.98 -18.45 5.66
N GLY A 28 -11.33 -17.51 6.33
CA GLY A 28 -11.66 -17.12 7.69
C GLY A 28 -12.99 -16.38 7.74
N PRO A 29 -13.76 -16.51 8.84
CA PRO A 29 -15.04 -15.82 8.97
C PRO A 29 -14.81 -14.30 8.92
N SER A 30 -15.62 -13.61 8.11
CA SER A 30 -15.56 -12.16 7.86
C SER A 30 -14.25 -11.63 7.30
N LEU A 31 -13.33 -12.49 6.89
CA LEU A 31 -12.04 -12.10 6.29
C LEU A 31 -12.10 -12.18 4.77
N ARG A 32 -11.70 -11.08 4.12
CA ARG A 32 -11.60 -10.98 2.66
C ARG A 32 -10.15 -10.69 2.30
N VAL A 33 -9.44 -11.68 1.71
CA VAL A 33 -8.07 -11.49 1.27
C VAL A 33 -8.02 -10.62 0.02
N THR A 34 -6.97 -9.82 -0.10
CA THR A 34 -6.71 -9.01 -1.29
C THR A 34 -6.14 -9.89 -2.41
N ASP A 35 -6.16 -9.37 -3.64
CA ASP A 35 -5.57 -10.06 -4.79
C ASP A 35 -4.03 -9.97 -4.69
N PRO A 36 -3.32 -11.11 -4.57
CA PRO A 36 -1.86 -11.09 -4.46
C PRO A 36 -1.15 -10.54 -5.70
N GLU A 37 -1.79 -10.56 -6.86
CA GLU A 37 -1.23 -9.98 -8.08
C GLU A 37 -1.32 -8.44 -8.11
N GLN A 38 -2.12 -7.86 -7.22
CA GLN A 38 -2.28 -6.41 -7.08
C GLN A 38 -1.68 -5.87 -5.78
N ALA A 39 -0.85 -6.65 -5.10
CA ALA A 39 -0.24 -6.24 -3.82
C ALA A 39 0.63 -4.99 -4.00
N HIS A 40 0.46 -4.04 -3.09
CA HIS A 40 1.18 -2.76 -3.14
C HIS A 40 1.24 -2.11 -1.77
N CYS A 41 2.19 -1.19 -1.62
CA CYS A 41 2.27 -0.27 -0.49
C CYS A 41 1.72 1.08 -0.96
N THR A 42 0.63 1.55 -0.36
CA THR A 42 0.07 2.88 -0.66
C THR A 42 0.87 3.94 0.06
N LEU A 43 1.34 4.95 -0.69
CA LEU A 43 2.07 6.08 -0.13
C LEU A 43 1.14 7.27 0.16
N LYS A 44 0.15 7.49 -0.68
CA LYS A 44 -0.82 8.58 -0.53
C LYS A 44 -2.11 8.28 -1.28
N PHE A 45 -3.25 8.39 -0.63
CA PHE A 45 -4.55 8.39 -1.29
C PHE A 45 -4.89 9.81 -1.75
N LEU A 46 -5.26 9.96 -3.02
CA LEU A 46 -5.67 11.24 -3.60
C LEU A 46 -7.18 11.35 -3.75
N GLY A 47 -7.89 10.23 -3.78
CA GLY A 47 -9.33 10.20 -4.01
C GLY A 47 -9.70 10.49 -5.46
N ASP A 48 -10.87 11.07 -5.68
CA ASP A 48 -11.35 11.41 -7.01
C ASP A 48 -10.60 12.63 -7.54
N VAL A 49 -9.99 12.48 -8.72
CA VAL A 49 -9.14 13.50 -9.33
C VAL A 49 -9.64 13.76 -10.77
N ASP A 50 -9.84 15.01 -11.13
CA ASP A 50 -10.20 15.38 -12.49
C ASP A 50 -9.06 15.00 -13.46
N GLU A 51 -9.41 14.44 -14.63
CA GLU A 51 -8.43 14.06 -15.66
C GLU A 51 -7.52 15.22 -16.06
N SER A 52 -8.03 16.45 -16.04
CA SER A 52 -7.25 17.64 -16.36
C SER A 52 -6.13 17.96 -15.37
N ARG A 53 -6.15 17.33 -14.19
CA ARG A 53 -5.14 17.53 -13.14
C ARG A 53 -4.05 16.46 -13.13
N LEU A 54 -4.16 15.43 -13.96
CA LEU A 54 -3.21 14.31 -13.94
C LEU A 54 -1.77 14.77 -14.18
N ASP A 55 -1.54 15.66 -15.14
CA ASP A 55 -0.18 16.14 -15.45
C ASP A 55 0.41 16.90 -14.26
N ASP A 56 -0.41 17.72 -13.58
CA ASP A 56 0.05 18.45 -12.39
C ASP A 56 0.42 17.48 -11.25
N VAL A 57 -0.35 16.43 -11.09
CA VAL A 57 -0.05 15.38 -10.08
C VAL A 57 1.24 14.67 -10.41
N VAL A 58 1.46 14.28 -11.67
CA VAL A 58 2.70 13.60 -12.09
C VAL A 58 3.91 14.51 -11.88
N GLU A 59 3.80 15.80 -12.20
CA GLU A 59 4.87 16.78 -11.95
C GLU A 59 5.16 16.91 -10.45
N ALA A 60 4.13 16.95 -9.61
CA ALA A 60 4.28 16.99 -8.16
C ALA A 60 4.99 15.74 -7.63
N LEU A 61 4.66 14.55 -8.16
CA LEU A 61 5.36 13.31 -7.79
C LEU A 61 6.83 13.35 -8.20
N GLY A 62 7.15 13.91 -9.35
CA GLY A 62 8.53 14.11 -9.79
C GLY A 62 9.31 15.00 -8.83
N ARG A 63 8.72 16.12 -8.38
CA ARG A 63 9.34 17.01 -7.38
C ARG A 63 9.51 16.31 -6.04
N ALA A 64 8.54 15.51 -5.63
CA ALA A 64 8.58 14.77 -4.37
C ALA A 64 9.72 13.75 -4.37
N VAL A 65 9.86 12.99 -5.44
CA VAL A 65 10.94 12.00 -5.60
C VAL A 65 12.30 12.68 -5.55
N GLU A 66 12.46 13.81 -6.24
CA GLU A 66 13.70 14.57 -6.24
C GLU A 66 14.02 15.12 -4.84
N ALA A 67 13.02 15.68 -4.16
CA ALA A 67 13.17 16.21 -2.80
C ALA A 67 13.49 15.13 -1.77
N ALA A 68 12.90 13.94 -1.90
CA ALA A 68 13.17 12.82 -1.01
C ALA A 68 14.59 12.30 -1.13
N ALA A 69 15.19 12.39 -2.33
CA ALA A 69 16.59 12.02 -2.61
C ALA A 69 16.95 10.60 -2.13
N VAL A 70 16.08 9.64 -2.35
CA VAL A 70 16.33 8.27 -1.87
C VAL A 70 16.94 7.36 -2.94
N GLY A 71 16.78 7.65 -4.22
CA GLY A 71 17.21 6.74 -5.30
C GLY A 71 16.61 5.34 -5.18
N PRO A 72 16.96 4.41 -6.06
CA PRO A 72 16.54 3.01 -5.92
C PRO A 72 17.06 2.39 -4.63
N PHE A 73 16.22 1.60 -3.94
CA PHE A 73 16.58 1.01 -2.66
C PHE A 73 15.96 -0.39 -2.49
N ASP A 74 16.57 -1.20 -1.63
CA ASP A 74 16.07 -2.53 -1.30
C ASP A 74 14.94 -2.43 -0.27
N CYS A 75 13.91 -3.22 -0.49
CA CYS A 75 12.75 -3.35 0.39
C CYS A 75 12.56 -4.81 0.79
N GLU A 76 12.46 -5.07 2.09
CA GLU A 76 12.09 -6.39 2.62
C GLU A 76 10.70 -6.30 3.24
N VAL A 77 9.78 -7.12 2.73
CA VAL A 77 8.39 -7.18 3.18
C VAL A 77 8.24 -8.35 4.14
N GLY A 78 7.82 -8.07 5.37
CA GLY A 78 7.65 -9.07 6.42
C GLY A 78 7.14 -8.47 7.71
N GLY A 79 6.68 -9.34 8.60
CA GLY A 79 6.06 -8.96 9.86
C GLY A 79 4.59 -8.63 9.70
N LEU A 80 3.81 -8.83 10.73
CA LEU A 80 2.35 -8.64 10.68
C LEU A 80 1.91 -7.48 11.56
N GLY A 81 0.82 -6.84 11.14
CA GLY A 81 0.15 -5.83 11.94
C GLY A 81 -1.32 -5.72 11.56
N VAL A 82 -2.02 -4.90 12.31
CA VAL A 82 -3.45 -4.66 12.12
C VAL A 82 -3.76 -3.17 12.30
N PHE A 83 -4.83 -2.71 11.69
CA PHE A 83 -5.42 -1.39 11.92
C PHE A 83 -6.88 -1.54 12.28
N PRO A 84 -7.45 -0.67 13.11
CA PRO A 84 -6.77 0.33 13.96
C PRO A 84 -6.03 -0.25 15.15
N SER A 85 -6.46 -1.40 15.71
CA SER A 85 -5.82 -2.04 16.86
C SER A 85 -6.12 -3.53 16.93
N ALA A 86 -5.38 -4.28 17.77
CA ALA A 86 -5.62 -5.71 17.98
C ALA A 86 -6.99 -5.99 18.65
N ASP A 87 -7.58 -5.01 19.33
CA ASP A 87 -8.90 -5.14 19.94
C ASP A 87 -10.04 -4.86 18.96
N TYR A 88 -9.78 -4.02 17.96
CA TYR A 88 -10.76 -3.71 16.90
C TYR A 88 -10.04 -3.73 15.55
N ILE A 89 -10.17 -4.86 14.85
CA ILE A 89 -9.43 -5.10 13.61
C ILE A 89 -10.31 -4.82 12.39
N SER A 90 -9.83 -3.98 11.49
CA SER A 90 -10.44 -3.73 10.17
C SER A 90 -9.55 -4.18 9.04
N VAL A 91 -8.23 -4.06 9.20
CA VAL A 91 -7.22 -4.39 8.18
C VAL A 91 -6.13 -5.23 8.80
N VAL A 92 -5.75 -6.31 8.11
CA VAL A 92 -4.58 -7.13 8.44
C VAL A 92 -3.54 -6.88 7.36
N TRP A 93 -2.30 -6.58 7.75
CA TRP A 93 -1.27 -6.21 6.81
C TRP A 93 0.07 -6.87 7.13
N VAL A 94 0.91 -6.94 6.11
CA VAL A 94 2.33 -7.27 6.23
C VAL A 94 3.13 -5.98 6.12
N GLY A 95 4.13 -5.82 6.98
CA GLY A 95 4.92 -4.60 7.06
C GLY A 95 6.17 -4.64 6.21
N VAL A 96 7.01 -3.63 6.40
CA VAL A 96 8.28 -3.46 5.72
C VAL A 96 9.39 -3.41 6.77
N ARG A 97 10.34 -4.35 6.70
CA ARG A 97 11.48 -4.41 7.61
C ARG A 97 12.60 -3.50 7.12
N GLU A 98 13.14 -3.79 5.93
CA GLU A 98 14.14 -2.95 5.27
C GLU A 98 13.48 -2.07 4.22
N GLY A 99 13.90 -0.83 4.10
CA GLY A 99 13.31 0.15 3.17
C GLY A 99 12.22 1.00 3.78
N SER A 100 11.85 0.78 5.04
CA SER A 100 10.81 1.53 5.74
C SER A 100 11.13 3.02 5.85
N ALA A 101 12.39 3.38 6.14
CA ALA A 101 12.81 4.77 6.23
C ALA A 101 12.70 5.49 4.88
N GLU A 102 13.11 4.83 3.80
CA GLU A 102 13.05 5.36 2.43
C GLU A 102 11.60 5.56 1.98
N LEU A 103 10.72 4.56 2.25
CA LEU A 103 9.30 4.68 1.95
C LEU A 103 8.66 5.84 2.72
N THR A 104 9.02 6.01 3.99
CA THR A 104 8.53 7.11 4.82
C THR A 104 8.95 8.47 4.27
N ARG A 105 10.21 8.61 3.85
CA ARG A 105 10.71 9.84 3.24
C ARG A 105 9.97 10.16 1.94
N LEU A 106 9.73 9.15 1.11
CA LEU A 106 8.93 9.31 -0.11
C LEU A 106 7.50 9.76 0.22
N ALA A 107 6.85 9.08 1.15
CA ALA A 107 5.48 9.41 1.55
C ALA A 107 5.37 10.83 2.10
N GLU A 108 6.32 11.26 2.93
CA GLU A 108 6.34 12.62 3.47
C GLU A 108 6.54 13.67 2.38
N ALA A 109 7.43 13.43 1.43
CA ALA A 109 7.65 14.34 0.30
C ALA A 109 6.43 14.41 -0.61
N ILE A 110 5.79 13.28 -0.89
CA ILE A 110 4.56 13.21 -1.69
C ILE A 110 3.43 13.94 -0.97
N GLU A 111 3.31 13.78 0.34
CA GLU A 111 2.34 14.50 1.17
C GLU A 111 2.49 16.02 0.99
N ARG A 112 3.70 16.55 1.17
CA ARG A 112 3.95 17.99 1.02
C ARG A 112 3.56 18.51 -0.37
N GLU A 113 4.00 17.83 -1.42
CA GLU A 113 3.75 18.27 -2.80
C GLU A 113 2.28 18.18 -3.18
N THR A 114 1.58 17.14 -2.74
CA THR A 114 0.15 16.98 -3.05
C THR A 114 -0.74 17.92 -2.25
N VAL A 115 -0.40 18.19 -0.99
CA VAL A 115 -1.12 19.19 -0.18
C VAL A 115 -1.00 20.58 -0.80
N GLU A 116 0.17 20.94 -1.34
CA GLU A 116 0.35 22.20 -2.06
C GLU A 116 -0.55 22.32 -3.31
N LEU A 117 -0.88 21.19 -3.94
CA LEU A 117 -1.84 21.16 -5.04
C LEU A 117 -3.30 21.22 -4.59
N GLY A 118 -3.57 21.24 -3.29
CA GLY A 118 -4.90 21.31 -2.73
C GLY A 118 -5.53 19.98 -2.34
N PHE A 119 -4.77 18.89 -2.37
CA PHE A 119 -5.25 17.61 -1.82
C PHE A 119 -5.26 17.64 -0.29
N GLU A 120 -6.16 16.86 0.30
CA GLU A 120 -6.29 16.79 1.75
C GLU A 120 -5.05 16.18 2.41
N GLU A 121 -4.72 16.68 3.58
CA GLU A 121 -3.68 16.10 4.41
C GLU A 121 -4.11 14.70 4.88
N ALA A 122 -3.14 13.79 5.02
CA ALA A 122 -3.39 12.50 5.64
C ALA A 122 -3.80 12.72 7.12
N ASP A 123 -4.80 11.96 7.57
CA ASP A 123 -5.37 12.09 8.92
C ASP A 123 -4.64 11.24 9.97
N HIS A 124 -3.61 10.51 9.56
CA HIS A 124 -2.80 9.68 10.45
C HIS A 124 -1.36 9.58 9.96
N GLU A 125 -0.47 9.15 10.84
CA GLU A 125 0.93 8.94 10.53
C GLU A 125 1.11 7.79 9.54
N PHE A 126 2.07 7.95 8.61
CA PHE A 126 2.36 6.92 7.61
C PHE A 126 3.04 5.70 8.24
N THR A 127 2.46 4.52 7.97
CA THR A 127 3.05 3.23 8.34
C THR A 127 3.20 2.40 7.06
N PRO A 128 4.43 2.08 6.62
CA PRO A 128 4.62 1.25 5.43
C PRO A 128 4.02 -0.14 5.62
N HIS A 129 3.07 -0.49 4.76
CA HIS A 129 2.39 -1.79 4.84
C HIS A 129 1.77 -2.19 3.51
N LEU A 130 1.54 -3.50 3.34
CA LEU A 130 0.76 -4.05 2.25
C LEU A 130 -0.43 -4.79 2.85
N THR A 131 -1.63 -4.46 2.42
CA THR A 131 -2.84 -5.08 2.97
C THR A 131 -2.97 -6.52 2.53
N LEU A 132 -3.10 -7.44 3.50
CA LEU A 132 -3.33 -8.87 3.27
C LEU A 132 -4.81 -9.19 3.19
N ALA A 133 -5.60 -8.62 4.08
CA ALA A 133 -7.03 -8.90 4.19
C ALA A 133 -7.76 -7.74 4.88
N ARG A 134 -9.06 -7.67 4.63
CA ARG A 134 -9.98 -6.79 5.35
C ARG A 134 -10.95 -7.62 6.16
N MET A 135 -11.29 -7.15 7.33
CA MET A 135 -12.21 -7.83 8.23
C MET A 135 -13.51 -7.04 8.36
N ASP A 136 -14.63 -7.68 8.04
CA ASP A 136 -15.95 -7.02 8.01
C ASP A 136 -16.61 -6.93 9.40
N ASP A 137 -16.33 -7.89 10.28
CA ASP A 137 -16.84 -7.92 11.64
C ASP A 137 -15.90 -8.75 12.56
N ALA A 138 -16.27 -8.89 13.84
CA ALA A 138 -15.42 -9.50 14.85
C ALA A 138 -15.27 -11.03 14.75
N ARG A 139 -15.97 -11.72 13.84
CA ARG A 139 -15.90 -13.19 13.74
C ARG A 139 -14.50 -13.71 13.41
N GLY A 140 -13.72 -12.95 12.66
CA GLY A 140 -12.34 -13.32 12.29
C GLY A 140 -11.29 -12.93 13.31
N LYS A 141 -11.64 -12.22 14.37
CA LYS A 141 -10.69 -11.60 15.31
C LYS A 141 -9.74 -12.60 15.96
N GLN A 142 -10.25 -13.72 16.45
CA GLN A 142 -9.43 -14.73 17.12
C GLN A 142 -8.38 -15.31 16.17
N ARG A 143 -8.78 -15.65 14.95
CA ARG A 143 -7.86 -16.19 13.94
C ARG A 143 -6.74 -15.21 13.63
N VAL A 144 -7.08 -13.93 13.47
CA VAL A 144 -6.09 -12.88 13.22
C VAL A 144 -5.15 -12.72 14.41
N GLN A 145 -5.67 -12.66 15.62
CA GLN A 145 -4.85 -12.52 16.84
C GLN A 145 -3.87 -13.68 17.01
N GLU A 146 -4.29 -14.92 16.71
CA GLU A 146 -3.42 -16.08 16.73
C GLU A 146 -2.33 -15.97 15.65
N TYR A 147 -2.68 -15.47 14.47
CA TYR A 147 -1.71 -15.29 13.38
C TYR A 147 -0.69 -14.18 13.66
N LEU A 148 -1.05 -13.17 14.44
CA LEU A 148 -0.12 -12.07 14.79
C LEU A 148 1.12 -12.54 15.56
N ASP A 149 1.08 -13.71 16.19
CA ASP A 149 2.24 -14.30 16.88
C ASP A 149 3.27 -14.88 15.90
N GLU A 150 2.91 -15.07 14.64
CA GLU A 150 3.82 -15.49 13.59
C GLU A 150 4.60 -14.28 13.04
N ASP A 151 5.74 -14.55 12.40
CA ASP A 151 6.59 -13.54 11.81
C ASP A 151 6.94 -13.88 10.35
N PRO A 152 5.93 -13.89 9.45
CA PRO A 152 6.15 -14.31 8.07
C PRO A 152 6.97 -13.28 7.28
N THR A 153 7.68 -13.77 6.27
CA THR A 153 8.40 -12.94 5.30
C THR A 153 7.86 -13.20 3.91
N VAL A 154 7.56 -12.15 3.18
CA VAL A 154 7.20 -12.24 1.75
C VAL A 154 8.46 -12.33 0.90
N GLY A 155 9.38 -11.40 1.07
CA GLY A 155 10.63 -11.39 0.32
C GLY A 155 11.24 -10.01 0.18
N ARG A 156 12.26 -9.93 -0.69
CA ARG A 156 13.03 -8.71 -0.95
C ARG A 156 12.93 -8.33 -2.42
N PHE A 157 12.90 -7.03 -2.68
CA PHE A 157 12.94 -6.50 -4.04
C PHE A 157 13.52 -5.09 -4.03
N GLU A 158 13.98 -4.64 -5.19
CA GLU A 158 14.46 -3.27 -5.35
C GLU A 158 13.31 -2.37 -5.78
N VAL A 159 13.09 -1.28 -5.05
CA VAL A 159 12.13 -0.23 -5.40
C VAL A 159 12.83 0.74 -6.34
N ARG A 160 12.32 0.90 -7.56
CA ARG A 160 12.89 1.74 -8.61
C ARG A 160 11.99 2.88 -9.05
N GLU A 161 10.72 2.82 -8.67
CA GLU A 161 9.72 3.78 -9.12
C GLU A 161 8.57 3.88 -8.13
N VAL A 162 7.88 5.00 -8.16
CA VAL A 162 6.54 5.14 -7.59
C VAL A 162 5.53 5.20 -8.73
N ARG A 163 4.31 4.75 -8.47
CA ARG A 163 3.24 4.74 -9.46
C ARG A 163 2.06 5.58 -9.04
N LEU A 164 1.47 6.26 -10.02
CA LEU A 164 0.13 6.82 -9.88
C LEU A 164 -0.85 5.77 -10.38
N THR A 165 -1.71 5.30 -9.50
CA THR A 165 -2.57 4.15 -9.74
C THR A 165 -4.04 4.54 -9.64
N GLU A 166 -4.84 4.07 -10.60
CA GLU A 166 -6.30 4.22 -10.60
C GLU A 166 -6.96 2.97 -10.04
N SER A 167 -7.92 3.19 -9.15
CA SER A 167 -8.75 2.12 -8.58
C SER A 167 -10.15 2.19 -9.18
N THR A 168 -10.60 1.07 -9.74
CA THR A 168 -11.97 0.90 -10.23
C THR A 168 -12.61 -0.24 -9.47
N LEU A 169 -13.76 0.00 -8.85
CA LEU A 169 -14.48 -1.03 -8.13
C LEU A 169 -15.24 -1.92 -9.12
N THR A 170 -14.99 -3.24 -9.05
CA THR A 170 -15.65 -4.25 -9.86
C THR A 170 -16.41 -5.23 -8.96
N ARG A 171 -17.20 -6.13 -9.55
CA ARG A 171 -17.91 -7.18 -8.80
C ARG A 171 -16.97 -8.14 -8.09
N GLU A 172 -15.74 -8.29 -8.59
CA GLU A 172 -14.71 -9.17 -8.05
C GLU A 172 -13.78 -8.46 -7.07
N GLY A 173 -14.03 -7.18 -6.80
CA GLY A 173 -13.22 -6.32 -5.95
C GLY A 173 -12.56 -5.19 -6.73
N PRO A 174 -11.64 -4.45 -6.11
CA PRO A 174 -10.96 -3.35 -6.79
C PRO A 174 -10.01 -3.86 -7.87
N HIS A 175 -10.03 -3.18 -9.00
CA HIS A 175 -9.08 -3.37 -10.10
C HIS A 175 -8.18 -2.15 -10.18
N TYR A 176 -6.87 -2.37 -10.25
CA TYR A 176 -5.86 -1.30 -10.26
C TYR A 176 -5.17 -1.20 -11.60
N GLU A 177 -5.02 0.02 -12.09
CA GLU A 177 -4.34 0.31 -13.35
C GLU A 177 -3.32 1.44 -13.15
N THR A 178 -2.10 1.23 -13.64
CA THR A 178 -1.05 2.25 -13.57
C THR A 178 -1.33 3.37 -14.57
N ARG A 179 -1.45 4.60 -14.09
CA ARG A 179 -1.65 5.79 -14.93
C ARG A 179 -0.35 6.49 -15.26
N ALA A 180 0.63 6.44 -14.37
CA ALA A 180 1.95 7.03 -14.59
C ALA A 180 2.99 6.36 -13.68
N ARG A 181 4.25 6.44 -14.11
CA ARG A 181 5.41 5.94 -13.35
C ARG A 181 6.41 7.07 -13.20
N VAL A 182 6.97 7.21 -12.00
CA VAL A 182 8.00 8.20 -11.71
C VAL A 182 9.21 7.45 -11.15
N SER A 183 10.32 7.50 -11.88
CA SER A 183 11.57 6.82 -11.51
C SER A 183 12.25 7.51 -10.32
N LEU A 184 12.84 6.71 -9.45
CA LEU A 184 13.65 7.19 -8.35
C LEU A 184 15.05 7.60 -8.80
#